data_75c2c4f11335fce552481405c3e024a4
#
_entry.id   75c2c4f11335fce552481405c3e024a4
#
_cell.length_a   1.000
_cell.length_b   1.000
_cell.length_c   1.000
_cell.angle_alpha   90.00
_cell.angle_beta   90.00
_cell.angle_gamma   90.00
#
_symmetry.space_group_name_H-M   'P 1'
#
loop_
_entity.id
_entity.type
_entity.pdbx_description
1 polymer ?
#
loop_
_entity_poly.entity_id
_entity_poly.type
_entity_poly.pdbx_seq_one_letter_code
_entity_poly.pdbx_strand_id
1 'polypeptide(L)'
;KRVGRNGRTFTIYKFRSMYVDAEERKKELMEKNKMEGLMFKMDADPRIIGSGPDGTRKGLGYYLRHLSIDEFPNFWSILKGDMSLVGTRPPTMDEYNQYELHHKSRLAAKPGLTGMWQVSGRSDFTDFEEIVKMDSDYIKNWNIGLDIKILFKTIASVVTTGGQ
;
A
#
# COMPACT_ATOMS: atom_id res chain seq x y z
N LYS A 1 9.91 -8.82 2.15
CA LYS A 1 9.43 -9.52 0.94
C LYS A 1 7.99 -9.13 0.64
N ARG A 2 7.66 -9.07 -0.66
CA ARG A 2 6.31 -8.85 -1.19
C ARG A 2 6.06 -9.80 -2.35
N VAL A 3 4.80 -10.02 -2.69
CA VAL A 3 4.41 -10.84 -3.83
C VAL A 3 4.07 -9.95 -5.02
N GLY A 4 4.71 -10.19 -6.14
CA GLY A 4 4.52 -9.49 -7.38
C GLY A 4 3.78 -10.31 -8.44
N ARG A 5 3.99 -9.95 -9.70
CA ARG A 5 3.32 -10.59 -10.84
C ARG A 5 3.51 -12.11 -10.84
N ASN A 6 2.40 -12.82 -11.08
CA ASN A 6 2.35 -14.28 -11.13
C ASN A 6 2.85 -14.97 -9.84
N GLY A 7 2.72 -14.33 -8.69
CA GLY A 7 3.11 -14.90 -7.41
C GLY A 7 4.63 -14.87 -7.11
N ARG A 8 5.44 -14.24 -7.97
CA ARG A 8 6.89 -14.13 -7.74
C ARG A 8 7.20 -13.17 -6.61
N THR A 9 8.05 -13.57 -5.68
CA THR A 9 8.44 -12.72 -4.57
C THR A 9 9.59 -11.80 -4.95
N PHE A 10 9.54 -10.57 -4.46
CA PHE A 10 10.62 -9.58 -4.60
C PHE A 10 10.82 -8.80 -3.30
N THR A 11 11.88 -8.01 -3.21
CA THR A 11 12.17 -7.17 -2.06
C THR A 11 11.77 -5.72 -2.35
N ILE A 12 10.90 -5.15 -1.53
CA ILE A 12 10.69 -3.71 -1.53
C ILE A 12 11.68 -3.04 -0.57
N TYR A 13 11.98 -1.79 -0.86
CA TYR A 13 12.87 -0.95 -0.06
C TYR A 13 12.09 0.28 0.40
N LYS A 14 12.14 0.58 1.71
CA LYS A 14 11.50 1.75 2.29
C LYS A 14 12.42 2.39 3.31
N PHE A 15 12.34 3.70 3.43
CA PHE A 15 12.89 4.33 4.63
C PHE A 15 12.09 3.89 5.84
N ARG A 16 12.78 3.71 6.96
CA ARG A 16 12.14 3.25 8.19
C ARG A 16 11.32 4.39 8.81
N SER A 17 10.02 4.28 8.71
CA SER A 17 9.05 5.18 9.32
C SER A 17 8.34 4.60 10.55
N MET A 18 8.56 3.29 10.83
CA MET A 18 7.99 2.56 11.95
C MET A 18 9.08 1.98 12.85
N TYR A 19 8.75 1.70 14.12
CA TYR A 19 9.63 1.01 15.05
C TYR A 19 9.96 -0.40 14.57
N VAL A 20 11.09 -0.96 15.06
CA VAL A 20 11.59 -2.27 14.60
C VAL A 20 10.62 -3.40 14.94
N ASP A 21 9.96 -3.30 16.08
CA ASP A 21 8.96 -4.23 16.63
C ASP A 21 7.53 -3.99 16.14
N ALA A 22 7.36 -3.17 15.07
CA ALA A 22 6.05 -2.81 14.54
C ALA A 22 5.17 -4.01 14.13
N GLU A 23 5.78 -5.08 13.60
CA GLU A 23 5.03 -6.29 13.21
C GLU A 23 4.56 -7.10 14.43
N GLU A 24 5.35 -7.12 15.51
CA GLU A 24 4.95 -7.76 16.77
C GLU A 24 3.80 -6.99 17.41
N ARG A 25 3.91 -5.67 17.52
CA ARG A 25 2.85 -4.78 18.02
C ARG A 25 1.58 -4.83 17.18
N LYS A 26 1.66 -5.14 15.90
CA LYS A 26 0.50 -5.28 15.03
C LYS A 26 -0.51 -6.30 15.56
N LYS A 27 -0.02 -7.41 16.13
CA LYS A 27 -0.88 -8.47 16.69
C LYS A 27 -1.77 -7.95 17.81
N GLU A 28 -1.22 -7.11 18.69
CA GLU A 28 -1.94 -6.49 19.81
C GLU A 28 -2.94 -5.43 19.37
N LEU A 29 -2.71 -4.85 18.17
CA LEU A 29 -3.53 -3.78 17.60
C LEU A 29 -4.60 -4.28 16.63
N MET A 30 -4.73 -5.60 16.41
CA MET A 30 -5.68 -6.16 15.44
C MET A 30 -7.13 -5.78 15.74
N GLU A 31 -7.50 -5.65 17.01
CA GLU A 31 -8.85 -5.22 17.44
C GLU A 31 -9.19 -3.78 16.98
N LYS A 32 -8.16 -2.95 16.71
CA LYS A 32 -8.30 -1.57 16.23
C LYS A 32 -8.20 -1.47 14.69
N ASN A 33 -8.19 -2.61 13.99
CA ASN A 33 -8.16 -2.62 12.54
C ASN A 33 -9.47 -2.04 11.97
N LYS A 34 -9.35 -1.10 11.06
CA LYS A 34 -10.49 -0.51 10.34
C LYS A 34 -10.88 -1.25 9.07
N MET A 35 -10.01 -2.17 8.62
CA MET A 35 -10.26 -2.95 7.42
C MET A 35 -11.00 -4.24 7.75
N GLU A 36 -12.01 -4.54 6.97
CA GLU A 36 -12.57 -5.88 6.87
C GLU A 36 -11.72 -6.70 5.90
N GLY A 37 -11.31 -7.90 6.31
CA GLY A 37 -10.48 -8.79 5.48
C GLY A 37 -8.97 -8.71 5.76
N LEU A 38 -8.18 -8.84 4.72
CA LEU A 38 -6.76 -9.22 4.82
C LEU A 38 -5.78 -8.05 5.08
N MET A 39 -6.24 -6.81 4.97
CA MET A 39 -5.38 -5.64 5.16
C MET A 39 -5.51 -5.08 6.57
N PHE A 40 -4.43 -4.46 7.05
CA PHE A 40 -4.42 -3.77 8.33
C PHE A 40 -4.31 -2.26 8.13
N LYS A 41 -5.23 -1.50 8.77
CA LYS A 41 -5.25 -0.04 8.77
C LYS A 41 -5.80 0.49 10.08
N MET A 42 -5.18 1.53 10.62
CA MET A 42 -5.67 2.28 11.78
C MET A 42 -5.28 3.75 11.65
N ASP A 43 -6.05 4.66 12.28
CA ASP A 43 -5.80 6.11 12.16
C ASP A 43 -4.61 6.56 13.04
N ALA A 44 -4.68 6.26 14.33
CA ALA A 44 -3.65 6.61 15.29
C ALA A 44 -2.75 5.40 15.53
N ASP A 45 -1.65 5.29 14.77
CA ASP A 45 -0.78 4.11 14.79
C ASP A 45 0.44 4.34 15.68
N PRO A 46 0.49 3.74 16.89
CA PRO A 46 1.61 3.89 17.81
C PRO A 46 2.90 3.24 17.34
N ARG A 47 2.87 2.49 16.25
CA ARG A 47 4.05 1.86 15.64
C ARG A 47 4.89 2.83 14.82
N ILE A 48 4.34 3.99 14.48
CA ILE A 48 5.02 5.05 13.71
C ILE A 48 6.05 5.75 14.60
N ILE A 49 7.25 5.97 14.09
CA ILE A 49 8.33 6.64 14.85
C ILE A 49 7.90 8.05 15.26
N GLY A 50 7.89 8.28 16.58
CA GLY A 50 7.53 9.58 17.16
C GLY A 50 6.03 9.84 17.29
N SER A 51 5.16 8.84 17.04
CA SER A 51 3.71 9.01 17.17
C SER A 51 3.20 9.04 18.63
N GLY A 52 4.01 8.63 19.58
CA GLY A 52 3.61 8.47 20.98
C GLY A 52 2.87 7.14 21.24
N PRO A 53 2.59 6.83 22.53
CA PRO A 53 1.95 5.56 22.89
C PRO A 53 0.53 5.40 22.36
N ASP A 54 -0.18 6.51 22.15
CA ASP A 54 -1.54 6.55 21.63
C ASP A 54 -1.61 6.70 20.09
N GLY A 55 -0.46 6.88 19.44
CA GLY A 55 -0.36 7.02 17.98
C GLY A 55 -0.78 8.40 17.43
N THR A 56 -1.16 9.36 18.27
CA THR A 56 -1.76 10.62 17.82
C THR A 56 -0.74 11.71 17.46
N ARG A 57 0.48 11.60 17.98
CA ARG A 57 1.52 12.59 17.77
C ARG A 57 2.10 12.53 16.36
N LYS A 58 2.23 13.67 15.70
CA LYS A 58 2.87 13.81 14.39
C LYS A 58 4.39 13.92 14.53
N GLY A 59 5.09 12.78 14.66
CA GLY A 59 6.54 12.69 14.69
C GLY A 59 7.17 12.52 13.32
N LEU A 60 8.48 12.25 13.28
CA LEU A 60 9.23 12.09 12.03
C LEU A 60 8.63 11.02 11.11
N GLY A 61 8.27 9.86 11.67
CA GLY A 61 7.66 8.76 10.89
C GLY A 61 6.34 9.16 10.24
N TYR A 62 5.54 10.00 10.93
CA TYR A 62 4.32 10.54 10.36
C TYR A 62 4.59 11.36 9.09
N TYR A 63 5.54 12.30 9.13
CA TYR A 63 5.84 13.14 7.95
C TYR A 63 6.44 12.35 6.81
N LEU A 64 7.31 11.37 7.08
CA LEU A 64 7.85 10.48 6.05
C LEU A 64 6.74 9.74 5.30
N ARG A 65 5.75 9.23 6.02
CA ARG A 65 4.60 8.52 5.45
C ARG A 65 3.62 9.46 4.76
N HIS A 66 3.30 10.58 5.42
CA HIS A 66 2.36 11.56 4.90
C HIS A 66 2.79 12.14 3.56
N LEU A 67 4.09 12.38 3.38
CA LEU A 67 4.68 12.85 2.13
C LEU A 67 5.11 11.71 1.20
N SER A 68 4.85 10.46 1.56
CA SER A 68 5.27 9.24 0.82
C SER A 68 6.79 9.18 0.56
N ILE A 69 7.60 9.89 1.35
CA ILE A 69 9.07 9.89 1.21
C ILE A 69 9.63 8.51 1.57
N ASP A 70 8.99 7.81 2.49
CA ASP A 70 9.40 6.46 2.89
C ASP A 70 9.37 5.46 1.73
N GLU A 71 8.61 5.74 0.67
CA GLU A 71 8.50 4.87 -0.52
C GLU A 71 9.52 5.18 -1.63
N PHE A 72 10.30 6.27 -1.53
CA PHE A 72 11.29 6.62 -2.56
C PHE A 72 12.28 5.50 -2.90
N PRO A 73 12.80 4.70 -1.94
CA PRO A 73 13.69 3.60 -2.28
C PRO A 73 13.07 2.53 -3.19
N ASN A 74 11.72 2.48 -3.32
CA ASN A 74 11.07 1.57 -4.25
C ASN A 74 11.32 1.91 -5.73
N PHE A 75 11.80 3.11 -6.06
CA PHE A 75 12.28 3.41 -7.41
C PHE A 75 13.38 2.45 -7.85
N TRP A 76 14.17 1.92 -6.92
CA TRP A 76 15.13 0.86 -7.21
C TRP A 76 14.45 -0.43 -7.67
N SER A 77 13.32 -0.81 -7.06
CA SER A 77 12.54 -1.97 -7.50
C SER A 77 11.89 -1.76 -8.87
N ILE A 78 11.56 -0.51 -9.22
CA ILE A 78 11.06 -0.14 -10.55
C ILE A 78 12.17 -0.27 -11.59
N LEU A 79 13.36 0.27 -11.32
CA LEU A 79 14.51 0.17 -12.21
C LEU A 79 14.93 -1.29 -12.46
N LYS A 80 14.84 -2.15 -11.46
CA LYS A 80 15.08 -3.60 -11.58
C LYS A 80 13.99 -4.33 -12.37
N GLY A 81 12.86 -3.71 -12.61
CA GLY A 81 11.72 -4.32 -13.30
C GLY A 81 10.81 -5.19 -12.43
N ASP A 82 11.02 -5.21 -11.10
CA ASP A 82 10.16 -5.90 -10.14
C ASP A 82 8.81 -5.20 -9.97
N MET A 83 8.79 -3.86 -10.12
CA MET A 83 7.63 -3.00 -9.98
C MET A 83 7.43 -2.10 -11.20
N SER A 84 6.28 -1.46 -11.29
CA SER A 84 5.95 -0.34 -12.17
C SER A 84 5.65 0.92 -11.35
N LEU A 85 5.57 2.08 -12.00
CA LEU A 85 5.05 3.30 -11.35
C LEU A 85 3.59 3.11 -10.98
N VAL A 86 2.78 2.62 -11.93
CA VAL A 86 1.35 2.35 -11.72
C VAL A 86 1.09 0.84 -11.78
N GLY A 87 0.25 0.33 -10.89
CA GLY A 87 -0.12 -1.06 -10.82
C GLY A 87 -0.89 -1.39 -9.54
N THR A 88 -1.09 -2.68 -9.30
CA THR A 88 -1.74 -3.15 -8.06
C THR A 88 -0.78 -3.09 -6.88
N ARG A 89 -1.29 -2.86 -5.66
CA ARG A 89 -0.44 -2.89 -4.46
C ARG A 89 0.08 -4.30 -4.22
N PRO A 90 1.40 -4.50 -4.07
CA PRO A 90 1.96 -5.82 -3.79
C PRO A 90 1.58 -6.29 -2.38
N PRO A 91 0.92 -7.44 -2.21
CA PRO A 91 0.59 -7.98 -0.90
C PRO A 91 1.83 -8.41 -0.12
N THR A 92 1.70 -8.46 1.20
CA THR A 92 2.65 -9.17 2.07
C THR A 92 2.54 -10.67 1.82
N MET A 93 3.52 -11.45 2.32
CA MET A 93 3.44 -12.91 2.27
C MET A 93 2.24 -13.42 3.08
N ASP A 94 1.97 -12.82 4.25
CA ASP A 94 0.86 -13.22 5.11
C ASP A 94 -0.50 -12.92 4.47
N GLU A 95 -0.66 -11.75 3.82
CA GLU A 95 -1.86 -11.45 3.02
C GLU A 95 -2.02 -12.46 1.88
N TYR A 96 -0.96 -12.73 1.13
CA TYR A 96 -1.00 -13.66 -0.02
C TYR A 96 -1.35 -15.09 0.36
N ASN A 97 -0.85 -15.57 1.50
CA ASN A 97 -1.14 -16.93 1.99
C ASN A 97 -2.63 -17.13 2.32
N GLN A 98 -3.35 -16.04 2.58
CA GLN A 98 -4.78 -16.02 2.85
C GLN A 98 -5.62 -15.72 1.60
N TYR A 99 -4.98 -15.48 0.42
CA TYR A 99 -5.70 -15.16 -0.81
C TYR A 99 -6.49 -16.36 -1.33
N GLU A 100 -7.75 -16.14 -1.56
CA GLU A 100 -8.58 -17.02 -2.38
C GLU A 100 -8.22 -16.92 -3.87
N LEU A 101 -8.78 -17.77 -4.70
CA LEU A 101 -8.43 -17.83 -6.11
C LEU A 101 -8.70 -16.51 -6.85
N HIS A 102 -9.84 -15.88 -6.58
CA HIS A 102 -10.24 -14.64 -7.23
C HIS A 102 -9.35 -13.44 -6.82
N HIS A 103 -8.83 -13.42 -5.57
CA HIS A 103 -7.89 -12.41 -5.12
C HIS A 103 -6.58 -12.41 -5.93
N LYS A 104 -6.18 -13.58 -6.45
CA LYS A 104 -4.94 -13.73 -7.24
C LYS A 104 -5.02 -13.05 -8.60
N SER A 105 -6.21 -12.65 -9.06
CA SER A 105 -6.38 -11.82 -10.27
C SER A 105 -5.58 -10.53 -10.22
N ARG A 106 -5.39 -9.96 -9.03
CA ARG A 106 -4.57 -8.75 -8.80
C ARG A 106 -3.10 -8.92 -9.17
N LEU A 107 -2.61 -10.17 -9.21
CA LEU A 107 -1.22 -10.50 -9.52
C LEU A 107 -0.98 -10.73 -11.02
N ALA A 108 -1.98 -10.54 -11.88
CA ALA A 108 -1.82 -10.64 -13.32
C ALA A 108 -0.97 -9.49 -13.91
N ALA A 109 -0.97 -8.32 -13.26
CA ALA A 109 -0.13 -7.19 -13.63
C ALA A 109 1.10 -7.06 -12.73
N LYS A 110 2.09 -6.25 -13.16
CA LYS A 110 3.19 -5.83 -12.28
C LYS A 110 2.63 -4.98 -11.13
N PRO A 111 3.14 -5.15 -9.90
CA PRO A 111 2.77 -4.28 -8.80
C PRO A 111 3.25 -2.85 -9.05
N GLY A 112 2.47 -1.88 -8.60
CA GLY A 112 2.77 -0.45 -8.73
C GLY A 112 3.26 0.19 -7.44
N LEU A 113 3.95 1.32 -7.59
CA LEU A 113 4.21 2.26 -6.50
C LEU A 113 2.91 2.96 -6.10
N THR A 114 2.08 3.28 -7.08
CA THR A 114 0.71 3.76 -6.91
C THR A 114 -0.26 2.93 -7.75
N GLY A 115 -1.57 3.06 -7.51
CA GLY A 115 -2.59 2.30 -8.23
C GLY A 115 -3.99 2.89 -8.09
N MET A 116 -4.94 2.31 -8.81
CA MET A 116 -6.30 2.84 -8.93
C MET A 116 -6.98 3.06 -7.57
N TRP A 117 -7.03 2.04 -6.71
CA TRP A 117 -7.67 2.15 -5.41
C TRP A 117 -6.95 3.16 -4.49
N GLN A 118 -5.61 3.25 -4.61
CA GLN A 118 -4.81 4.16 -3.80
C GLN A 118 -5.13 5.64 -4.07
N VAL A 119 -5.56 5.99 -5.28
CA VAL A 119 -5.92 7.35 -5.67
C VAL A 119 -7.42 7.61 -5.67
N SER A 120 -8.24 6.61 -5.35
CA SER A 120 -9.71 6.71 -5.35
C SER A 120 -10.30 6.90 -3.95
N GLY A 121 -9.49 7.32 -2.96
CA GLY A 121 -9.94 7.52 -1.59
C GLY A 121 -9.51 6.39 -0.66
N ARG A 122 -8.20 6.21 -0.49
CA ARG A 122 -7.61 5.18 0.42
C ARG A 122 -8.29 5.04 1.77
N SER A 123 -8.83 6.16 2.28
CA SER A 123 -9.41 6.23 3.62
C SER A 123 -10.82 5.68 3.68
N ASP A 124 -11.51 5.62 2.54
CA ASP A 124 -12.93 5.35 2.47
C ASP A 124 -13.23 3.85 2.28
N PHE A 125 -12.23 3.09 1.80
CA PHE A 125 -12.38 1.65 1.62
C PHE A 125 -12.07 0.90 2.92
N THR A 126 -13.06 0.15 3.40
CA THR A 126 -12.96 -0.77 4.53
C THR A 126 -13.03 -2.23 4.10
N ASP A 127 -13.66 -2.50 2.95
CA ASP A 127 -13.80 -3.84 2.40
C ASP A 127 -12.66 -4.18 1.43
N PHE A 128 -12.00 -5.31 1.67
CA PHE A 128 -10.95 -5.81 0.81
C PHE A 128 -11.44 -6.23 -0.58
N GLU A 129 -12.69 -6.72 -0.69
CA GLU A 129 -13.29 -7.13 -1.98
C GLU A 129 -13.47 -5.95 -2.95
N GLU A 130 -13.79 -4.77 -2.44
CA GLU A 130 -13.85 -3.56 -3.26
C GLU A 130 -12.48 -3.23 -3.87
N ILE A 131 -11.40 -3.39 -3.09
CA ILE A 131 -10.03 -3.20 -3.58
C ILE A 131 -9.68 -4.22 -4.66
N VAL A 132 -10.07 -5.48 -4.47
CA VAL A 132 -9.86 -6.56 -5.47
C VAL A 132 -10.58 -6.23 -6.77
N LYS A 133 -11.82 -5.76 -6.68
CA LYS A 133 -12.61 -5.35 -7.84
C LYS A 133 -11.94 -4.19 -8.58
N MET A 134 -11.53 -3.13 -7.88
CA MET A 134 -10.87 -1.97 -8.50
C MET A 134 -9.56 -2.34 -9.19
N ASP A 135 -8.75 -3.18 -8.57
CA ASP A 135 -7.49 -3.64 -9.15
C ASP A 135 -7.76 -4.54 -10.38
N SER A 136 -8.79 -5.38 -10.33
CA SER A 136 -9.20 -6.22 -11.46
C SER A 136 -9.73 -5.37 -12.63
N ASP A 137 -10.51 -4.35 -12.35
CA ASP A 137 -11.03 -3.42 -13.35
C ASP A 137 -9.91 -2.58 -13.99
N TYR A 138 -8.94 -2.14 -13.19
CA TYR A 138 -7.73 -1.51 -13.70
C TYR A 138 -6.97 -2.41 -14.69
N ILE A 139 -6.76 -3.68 -14.34
CA ILE A 139 -6.04 -4.63 -15.19
C ILE A 139 -6.79 -4.88 -16.50
N LYS A 140 -8.11 -5.07 -16.44
CA LYS A 140 -8.96 -5.33 -17.61
C LYS A 140 -9.01 -4.15 -18.59
N ASN A 141 -9.06 -2.93 -18.06
CA ASN A 141 -9.24 -1.70 -18.83
C ASN A 141 -7.93 -0.91 -19.00
N TRP A 142 -6.79 -1.53 -18.73
CA TRP A 142 -5.51 -0.88 -18.75
C TRP A 142 -5.21 -0.20 -20.09
N ASN A 143 -4.77 1.04 -20.02
CA ASN A 143 -4.19 1.79 -21.12
C ASN A 143 -3.27 2.88 -20.55
N ILE A 144 -2.38 3.41 -21.36
CA ILE A 144 -1.41 4.42 -20.94
C ILE A 144 -2.05 5.72 -20.44
N GLY A 145 -3.20 6.11 -20.99
CA GLY A 145 -3.95 7.29 -20.54
C GLY A 145 -4.49 7.10 -19.11
N LEU A 146 -4.89 5.89 -18.75
CA LEU A 146 -5.31 5.54 -17.40
C LEU A 146 -4.14 5.65 -16.41
N ASP A 147 -2.96 5.17 -16.77
CA ASP A 147 -1.75 5.30 -15.95
C ASP A 147 -1.37 6.76 -15.73
N ILE A 148 -1.38 7.57 -16.78
CA ILE A 148 -1.13 9.03 -16.68
C ILE A 148 -2.14 9.69 -15.74
N LYS A 149 -3.43 9.36 -15.85
CA LYS A 149 -4.48 9.87 -14.96
C LYS A 149 -4.23 9.49 -13.49
N ILE A 150 -3.82 8.25 -13.24
CA ILE A 150 -3.49 7.77 -11.89
C ILE A 150 -2.28 8.53 -11.33
N LEU A 151 -1.24 8.76 -12.13
CA LEU A 151 -0.06 9.53 -11.70
C LEU A 151 -0.42 10.96 -11.30
N PHE A 152 -1.23 11.67 -12.09
CA PHE A 152 -1.71 13.01 -11.72
C PHE A 152 -2.53 13.01 -10.43
N LYS A 153 -3.44 12.04 -10.27
CA LYS A 153 -4.22 11.88 -9.04
C LYS A 153 -3.31 11.56 -7.84
N THR A 154 -2.24 10.78 -8.03
CA THR A 154 -1.27 10.47 -6.97
C THR A 154 -0.59 11.75 -6.47
N ILE A 155 -0.10 12.59 -7.38
CA ILE A 155 0.53 13.87 -7.03
C ILE A 155 -0.47 14.75 -6.26
N ALA A 156 -1.70 14.89 -6.78
CA ALA A 156 -2.74 15.65 -6.12
C ALA A 156 -3.04 15.11 -4.70
N SER A 157 -3.18 13.80 -4.54
CA SER A 157 -3.44 13.16 -3.24
C SER A 157 -2.31 13.39 -2.24
N VAL A 158 -1.04 13.28 -2.65
CA VAL A 158 0.10 13.54 -1.75
C VAL A 158 0.12 14.99 -1.27
N VAL A 159 -0.25 15.94 -2.14
CA VAL A 159 -0.26 17.37 -1.80
C VAL A 159 -1.46 17.75 -0.93
N THR A 160 -2.65 17.17 -1.18
CA THR A 160 -3.91 17.58 -0.53
C THR A 160 -4.24 16.79 0.73
N THR A 161 -4.08 15.48 0.69
CA THR A 161 -4.51 14.57 1.78
C THR A 161 -3.37 13.85 2.47
N GLY A 162 -2.16 13.97 1.92
CA GLY A 162 -1.02 13.18 2.34
C GLY A 162 -1.04 11.74 1.81
N GLY A 163 0.13 11.11 1.79
CA GLY A 163 0.34 9.79 1.20
C GLY A 163 -0.07 8.58 2.06
N GLN A 164 -0.92 8.77 3.08
CA GLN A 164 -1.35 7.67 3.98
C GLN A 164 -2.53 6.91 3.42
#